data_e41925bce082081fc0d7dd29f05e0107
#
_entry.id   e41925bce082081fc0d7dd29f05e0107
#
_cell.length_a   1.000
_cell.length_b   1.000
_cell.length_c   1.000
_cell.angle_alpha   90.00
_cell.angle_beta   90.00
_cell.angle_gamma   90.00
#
_symmetry.space_group_name_H-M   'P 1'
#
loop_
_entity.id
_entity.type
_entity.pdbx_description
1 polymer ?
#
loop_
_entity_poly.entity_id
_entity_poly.type
_entity_poly.pdbx_seq_one_letter_code
_entity_poly.pdbx_strand_id
1 'polypeptide(L)'
;MKNKYMIIAILAAVCCAAAIVYALRWRIEEELPQKPTAVRRIATRKRQAPEKKPEEEKTEEKEEPTTPPFINGTVTDTEGNPMAGVVVSNGIDCAATDSLGRYKLPNDSTARFVFFTVPADCEVPVHSAKDHTAHFYKPIIKGVSRYSFTLKKLAGGVEKYYKMIVLGDPQVTNDFNPYYNGPDDKPLEIGDVERFATETMADIRRTIRSLPQETPIYGLSMGDDVQYYGGFNPMLEKQIREVLGSSKMRIFSVIGNHDQDNNPEYLNKWEEAWGPTDYSFDRGNEHYVCFNNVRFHGKYASYYSPGELSDSQMKWLRQDLALTPKSKKVVLCYHIPFTFGTSPFGKARPLSAAHEKGHYSSSRLPALLSLLSEFSGGYELFCGHTHFAINHETEIDGHHVIEHCHAAACGNIWQSNINICGTPNGYYVYTFRGGRMVSCYYKGTFWDAHKQMTLFHADTDFNGESYAADWDLPRDRRIIVANVFNADSRWRITAEENGVEYPMHRINSKGQDAFATGYHHKYAVATSFRFISKQNSYLIMNHLYYYEPKSAESKIRIIARDPYGHTFTEDAENIVTEPFFNYAHYYK
;
A
#
# COMPACT_ATOMS: atom_id res chain seq x y z
N MET A 1 -49.53 -8.65 -17.38
CA MET A 1 -48.95 -9.98 -17.16
C MET A 1 -48.00 -10.44 -18.27
N LYS A 2 -48.29 -10.23 -19.56
CA LYS A 2 -47.44 -10.70 -20.70
C LYS A 2 -45.99 -10.13 -20.67
N ASN A 3 -45.78 -8.88 -20.26
CA ASN A 3 -44.43 -8.28 -20.26
C ASN A 3 -43.49 -8.84 -19.16
N LYS A 4 -44.03 -9.30 -18.03
CA LYS A 4 -43.18 -9.92 -16.97
C LYS A 4 -42.59 -11.26 -17.40
N TYR A 5 -43.36 -12.06 -18.10
CA TYR A 5 -42.89 -13.36 -18.61
C TYR A 5 -41.85 -13.21 -19.74
N MET A 6 -42.00 -12.17 -20.56
CA MET A 6 -41.03 -11.87 -21.61
C MET A 6 -39.67 -11.42 -21.04
N ILE A 7 -39.64 -10.63 -19.98
CA ILE A 7 -38.39 -10.22 -19.31
C ILE A 7 -37.72 -11.42 -18.63
N ILE A 8 -38.50 -12.29 -17.97
CA ILE A 8 -37.96 -13.50 -17.34
C ILE A 8 -37.39 -14.46 -18.42
N ALA A 9 -38.05 -14.59 -19.57
CA ALA A 9 -37.56 -15.41 -20.66
C ALA A 9 -36.26 -14.86 -21.29
N ILE A 10 -36.14 -13.55 -21.42
CA ILE A 10 -34.90 -12.90 -21.91
C ILE A 10 -33.76 -13.08 -20.91
N LEU A 11 -34.01 -12.90 -19.61
CA LEU A 11 -33.01 -13.12 -18.58
C LEU A 11 -32.56 -14.59 -18.52
N ALA A 12 -33.47 -15.54 -18.65
CA ALA A 12 -33.14 -16.95 -18.71
C ALA A 12 -32.31 -17.29 -19.96
N ALA A 13 -32.63 -16.72 -21.13
CA ALA A 13 -31.84 -16.90 -22.33
C ALA A 13 -30.43 -16.31 -22.24
N VAL A 14 -30.28 -15.17 -21.61
CA VAL A 14 -28.95 -14.54 -21.35
C VAL A 14 -28.12 -15.37 -20.39
N CYS A 15 -28.74 -15.91 -19.34
CA CYS A 15 -28.04 -16.80 -18.40
C CYS A 15 -27.63 -18.13 -19.07
N CYS A 16 -28.46 -18.71 -19.91
CA CYS A 16 -28.12 -19.91 -20.69
C CYS A 16 -27.00 -19.64 -21.69
N ALA A 17 -27.01 -18.50 -22.37
CA ALA A 17 -25.94 -18.12 -23.30
C ALA A 17 -24.61 -17.92 -22.57
N ALA A 18 -24.63 -17.29 -21.40
CA ALA A 18 -23.44 -17.13 -20.56
C ALA A 18 -22.88 -18.47 -20.07
N ALA A 19 -23.75 -19.40 -19.67
CA ALA A 19 -23.34 -20.75 -19.26
C ALA A 19 -22.75 -21.55 -20.42
N ILE A 20 -23.30 -21.42 -21.64
CA ILE A 20 -22.76 -22.08 -22.84
C ILE A 20 -21.39 -21.51 -23.22
N VAL A 21 -21.21 -20.20 -23.16
CA VAL A 21 -19.91 -19.57 -23.42
C VAL A 21 -18.87 -20.00 -22.39
N TYR A 22 -19.28 -20.13 -21.13
CA TYR A 22 -18.40 -20.61 -20.04
C TYR A 22 -18.02 -22.09 -20.25
N ALA A 23 -18.96 -22.93 -20.61
CA ALA A 23 -18.72 -24.35 -20.88
C ALA A 23 -17.88 -24.58 -22.16
N LEU A 24 -18.07 -23.77 -23.21
CA LEU A 24 -17.24 -23.81 -24.41
C LEU A 24 -15.79 -23.35 -24.12
N ARG A 25 -15.61 -22.34 -23.29
CA ARG A 25 -14.29 -21.88 -22.88
C ARG A 25 -13.55 -22.94 -22.06
N TRP A 26 -14.25 -23.64 -21.17
CA TRP A 26 -13.69 -24.74 -20.38
C TRP A 26 -13.26 -25.92 -21.27
N ARG A 27 -14.05 -26.26 -22.30
CA ARG A 27 -13.75 -27.32 -23.28
C ARG A 27 -12.55 -26.98 -24.17
N ILE A 28 -12.37 -25.72 -24.53
CA ILE A 28 -11.23 -25.26 -25.34
C ILE A 28 -9.92 -25.34 -24.52
N GLU A 29 -9.98 -25.12 -23.21
CA GLU A 29 -8.79 -25.25 -22.33
C GLU A 29 -8.40 -26.70 -22.08
N GLU A 30 -9.33 -27.67 -22.19
CA GLU A 30 -9.02 -29.11 -22.10
C GLU A 30 -8.50 -29.73 -23.42
N GLU A 31 -8.77 -29.12 -24.56
CA GLU A 31 -8.38 -29.69 -25.89
C GLU A 31 -7.08 -29.11 -26.46
N LEU A 32 -6.33 -28.31 -25.73
CA LEU A 32 -5.01 -27.86 -26.18
C LEU A 32 -3.98 -28.99 -26.02
N PRO A 33 -3.40 -29.51 -27.12
CA PRO A 33 -2.45 -30.62 -27.03
C PRO A 33 -1.17 -30.15 -26.33
N GLN A 34 -0.80 -30.86 -25.27
CA GLN A 34 0.51 -30.73 -24.67
C GLN A 34 1.59 -30.99 -25.72
N LYS A 35 2.45 -30.03 -25.96
CA LYS A 35 3.58 -30.17 -26.88
C LYS A 35 4.55 -31.25 -26.38
N PRO A 36 4.86 -32.27 -27.16
CA PRO A 36 5.90 -33.23 -26.80
C PRO A 36 7.27 -32.61 -27.01
N THR A 37 8.05 -32.53 -25.95
CA THR A 37 9.48 -32.26 -26.00
C THR A 37 10.19 -33.51 -26.53
N ALA A 38 10.47 -33.54 -27.83
CA ALA A 38 11.38 -34.53 -28.42
C ALA A 38 12.39 -33.78 -29.29
N VAL A 39 13.52 -33.47 -28.70
CA VAL A 39 14.73 -33.08 -29.46
C VAL A 39 15.35 -34.34 -30.04
N ARG A 40 15.20 -34.53 -31.34
CA ARG A 40 15.87 -35.58 -32.12
C ARG A 40 17.36 -35.28 -32.20
N ARG A 41 18.19 -35.99 -31.46
CA ARG A 41 19.65 -36.04 -31.66
C ARG A 41 19.97 -36.85 -32.91
N ILE A 42 20.63 -36.22 -33.86
CA ILE A 42 21.22 -36.86 -35.03
C ILE A 42 22.47 -37.62 -34.55
N ALA A 43 22.44 -38.92 -34.69
CA ALA A 43 23.57 -39.77 -34.36
C ALA A 43 24.61 -39.75 -35.47
N THR A 44 25.76 -39.16 -35.23
CA THR A 44 26.95 -39.36 -36.03
C THR A 44 27.72 -40.59 -35.50
N ARG A 45 27.80 -41.59 -36.31
CA ARG A 45 28.59 -42.82 -36.06
C ARG A 45 30.09 -42.48 -36.01
N LYS A 46 30.73 -42.59 -34.85
CA LYS A 46 32.20 -42.69 -34.76
C LYS A 46 32.61 -44.11 -34.31
N ARG A 47 33.67 -44.57 -34.99
CA ARG A 47 34.28 -45.90 -34.87
C ARG A 47 34.73 -46.19 -33.41
N GLN A 48 34.50 -47.43 -32.97
CA GLN A 48 35.01 -47.99 -31.74
C GLN A 48 36.52 -48.14 -31.77
N ALA A 49 37.18 -47.74 -30.70
CA ALA A 49 38.53 -48.17 -30.30
C ALA A 49 38.42 -48.93 -28.97
N PRO A 50 39.35 -49.82 -28.62
CA PRO A 50 39.11 -50.91 -27.68
C PRO A 50 39.05 -50.47 -26.22
N GLU A 51 38.22 -51.22 -25.46
CA GLU A 51 37.99 -51.08 -24.02
C GLU A 51 39.26 -51.20 -23.19
N LYS A 52 39.54 -50.16 -22.39
CA LYS A 52 40.32 -50.26 -21.15
C LYS A 52 39.36 -50.42 -19.99
N LYS A 53 39.65 -51.41 -19.10
CA LYS A 53 38.93 -51.59 -17.84
C LYS A 53 38.90 -50.30 -17.02
N PRO A 54 37.77 -49.96 -16.37
CA PRO A 54 37.70 -48.79 -15.48
C PRO A 54 38.50 -49.10 -14.18
N GLU A 55 39.42 -48.21 -13.84
CA GLU A 55 39.85 -48.00 -12.46
C GLU A 55 38.64 -47.48 -11.65
N GLU A 56 38.38 -48.07 -10.49
CA GLU A 56 37.39 -47.55 -9.53
C GLU A 56 37.85 -46.21 -9.02
N GLU A 57 37.32 -45.17 -9.61
CA GLU A 57 37.35 -43.82 -9.04
C GLU A 57 36.49 -43.83 -7.77
N LYS A 58 37.13 -43.79 -6.60
CA LYS A 58 36.46 -43.52 -5.34
C LYS A 58 35.85 -42.11 -5.45
N THR A 59 34.56 -42.05 -5.72
CA THR A 59 33.76 -40.84 -5.50
C THR A 59 33.80 -40.54 -4.02
N GLU A 60 34.60 -39.57 -3.62
CA GLU A 60 34.42 -38.90 -2.33
C GLU A 60 33.00 -38.32 -2.33
N GLU A 61 32.08 -38.97 -1.61
CA GLU A 61 30.83 -38.36 -1.24
C GLU A 61 31.17 -37.07 -0.49
N LYS A 62 31.03 -35.92 -1.17
CA LYS A 62 31.04 -34.63 -0.48
C LYS A 62 29.85 -34.64 0.47
N GLU A 63 30.12 -34.83 1.76
CA GLU A 63 29.12 -34.65 2.81
C GLU A 63 28.41 -33.33 2.57
N GLU A 64 27.08 -33.36 2.39
CA GLU A 64 26.29 -32.17 2.30
C GLU A 64 26.48 -31.37 3.60
N PRO A 65 26.75 -30.05 3.52
CA PRO A 65 26.99 -29.24 4.71
C PRO A 65 25.78 -29.34 5.63
N THR A 66 25.99 -29.86 6.84
CA THR A 66 24.95 -29.96 7.87
C THR A 66 24.47 -28.55 8.24
N THR A 67 23.15 -28.38 8.37
CA THR A 67 22.59 -27.10 8.80
C THR A 67 22.96 -26.85 10.27
N PRO A 68 23.68 -25.75 10.58
CA PRO A 68 24.05 -25.46 11.97
C PRO A 68 22.80 -25.26 12.83
N PRO A 69 22.76 -25.71 14.10
CA PRO A 69 21.56 -25.58 14.94
C PRO A 69 21.28 -24.14 15.39
N PHE A 70 22.24 -23.24 15.22
CA PHE A 70 22.15 -21.84 15.62
C PHE A 70 22.78 -20.92 14.59
N ILE A 71 22.18 -19.74 14.47
CA ILE A 71 22.73 -18.57 13.81
C ILE A 71 23.30 -17.66 14.90
N ASN A 72 24.49 -17.09 14.68
CA ASN A 72 25.13 -16.18 15.61
C ASN A 72 25.89 -15.09 14.86
N GLY A 73 26.33 -14.06 15.58
CA GLY A 73 27.13 -12.99 15.00
C GLY A 73 27.42 -11.89 16.01
N THR A 74 27.96 -10.82 15.48
CA THR A 74 28.23 -9.60 16.24
C THR A 74 27.68 -8.37 15.53
N VAL A 75 27.24 -7.39 16.30
CA VAL A 75 26.91 -6.06 15.80
C VAL A 75 27.90 -5.07 16.37
N THR A 76 28.56 -4.31 15.50
CA THR A 76 29.54 -3.28 15.86
C THR A 76 29.20 -1.96 15.19
N ASP A 77 29.73 -0.87 15.73
CA ASP A 77 29.75 0.41 15.01
C ASP A 77 30.86 0.43 13.94
N THR A 78 30.99 1.53 13.21
CA THR A 78 32.03 1.72 12.17
C THR A 78 33.45 1.81 12.72
N GLU A 79 33.62 2.03 14.02
CA GLU A 79 34.89 2.07 14.70
C GLU A 79 35.28 0.71 15.28
N GLY A 80 34.40 -0.29 15.15
CA GLY A 80 34.58 -1.65 15.65
C GLY A 80 34.16 -1.84 17.12
N ASN A 81 33.54 -0.84 17.74
CA ASN A 81 33.03 -0.97 19.11
C ASN A 81 31.76 -1.85 19.10
N PRO A 82 31.58 -2.75 20.09
CA PRO A 82 30.40 -3.58 20.20
C PRO A 82 29.15 -2.72 20.49
N MET A 83 28.05 -3.07 19.84
CA MET A 83 26.76 -2.44 20.05
C MET A 83 25.83 -3.38 20.82
N ALA A 84 25.56 -3.06 22.08
CA ALA A 84 24.63 -3.77 22.95
C ALA A 84 23.17 -3.34 22.69
N GLY A 85 22.21 -4.27 22.89
CA GLY A 85 20.77 -3.97 22.83
C GLY A 85 20.21 -3.84 21.42
N VAL A 86 20.99 -4.10 20.36
CA VAL A 86 20.47 -4.16 19.00
C VAL A 86 19.66 -5.45 18.83
N VAL A 87 18.40 -5.33 18.45
CA VAL A 87 17.54 -6.49 18.19
C VAL A 87 17.93 -7.08 16.85
N VAL A 88 18.23 -8.39 16.84
CA VAL A 88 18.49 -9.17 15.63
C VAL A 88 17.45 -10.27 15.53
N SER A 89 16.97 -10.54 14.34
CA SER A 89 15.91 -11.50 14.07
C SER A 89 16.21 -12.36 12.84
N ASN A 90 15.59 -13.53 12.78
CA ASN A 90 15.52 -14.35 11.59
C ASN A 90 14.09 -14.43 10.99
N GLY A 91 13.18 -13.54 11.45
CA GLY A 91 11.76 -13.53 11.06
C GLY A 91 10.89 -14.49 11.89
N ILE A 92 11.48 -15.27 12.80
CA ILE A 92 10.79 -16.25 13.67
C ILE A 92 11.10 -15.98 15.13
N ASP A 93 12.37 -15.76 15.43
CA ASP A 93 12.86 -15.46 16.76
C ASP A 93 13.63 -14.13 16.75
N CYS A 94 13.63 -13.45 17.91
CA CYS A 94 14.34 -12.20 18.13
C CYS A 94 15.32 -12.35 19.30
N ALA A 95 16.47 -11.70 19.21
CA ALA A 95 17.44 -11.61 20.30
C ALA A 95 18.10 -10.22 20.34
N ALA A 96 18.24 -9.64 21.51
CA ALA A 96 19.05 -8.44 21.69
C ALA A 96 20.53 -8.81 21.83
N THR A 97 21.43 -7.99 21.27
CA THR A 97 22.88 -8.17 21.44
C THR A 97 23.31 -7.92 22.89
N ASP A 98 24.28 -8.71 23.36
CA ASP A 98 24.89 -8.56 24.69
C ASP A 98 25.88 -7.36 24.76
N SER A 99 26.54 -7.14 25.91
CA SER A 99 27.53 -6.08 26.10
C SER A 99 28.75 -6.17 25.18
N LEU A 100 28.99 -7.32 24.56
CA LEU A 100 30.01 -7.54 23.56
C LEU A 100 29.48 -7.50 22.12
N GLY A 101 28.27 -7.02 21.95
CA GLY A 101 27.60 -6.94 20.66
C GLY A 101 27.19 -8.30 20.05
N ARG A 102 27.23 -9.40 20.82
CA ARG A 102 26.98 -10.76 20.33
C ARG A 102 25.51 -11.12 20.44
N TYR A 103 25.03 -11.88 19.47
CA TYR A 103 23.69 -12.48 19.49
C TYR A 103 23.73 -13.95 19.06
N LYS A 104 22.66 -14.67 19.40
CA LYS A 104 22.46 -16.07 19.02
C LYS A 104 20.96 -16.33 18.84
N LEU A 105 20.59 -16.92 17.71
CA LEU A 105 19.22 -17.30 17.35
C LEU A 105 19.15 -18.80 17.01
N PRO A 106 18.05 -19.48 17.27
CA PRO A 106 17.78 -20.80 16.67
C PRO A 106 17.86 -20.69 15.14
N ASN A 107 18.41 -21.72 14.49
CA ASN A 107 18.41 -21.77 13.03
C ASN A 107 17.18 -22.58 12.57
N ASP A 108 16.15 -21.88 12.17
CA ASP A 108 14.94 -22.46 11.63
C ASP A 108 15.08 -22.64 10.11
N SER A 109 14.67 -23.79 9.60
CA SER A 109 14.79 -24.14 8.17
C SER A 109 13.88 -23.30 7.26
N THR A 110 12.88 -22.61 7.82
CA THR A 110 11.96 -21.73 7.09
C THR A 110 12.44 -20.28 7.06
N ALA A 111 13.44 -19.93 7.90
CA ALA A 111 14.03 -18.60 7.92
C ALA A 111 14.84 -18.33 6.65
N ARG A 112 14.60 -17.21 6.00
CA ARG A 112 15.28 -16.82 4.75
C ARG A 112 16.34 -15.76 4.94
N PHE A 113 16.20 -14.94 5.97
CA PHE A 113 17.07 -13.79 6.25
C PHE A 113 17.50 -13.75 7.71
N VAL A 114 18.64 -13.13 7.95
CA VAL A 114 19.00 -12.57 9.25
C VAL A 114 19.03 -11.07 9.09
N PHE A 115 18.36 -10.36 9.95
CA PHE A 115 18.24 -8.90 9.88
C PHE A 115 18.26 -8.29 11.28
N PHE A 116 18.47 -6.98 11.36
CA PHE A 116 18.41 -6.26 12.61
C PHE A 116 17.37 -5.13 12.54
N THR A 117 16.70 -4.87 13.66
CA THR A 117 15.90 -3.66 13.85
C THR A 117 16.84 -2.47 13.77
N VAL A 118 16.71 -1.61 12.76
CA VAL A 118 17.59 -0.44 12.60
C VAL A 118 17.41 0.50 13.78
N PRO A 119 18.45 0.71 14.64
CA PRO A 119 18.29 1.56 15.81
C PRO A 119 18.06 3.03 15.44
N ALA A 120 17.31 3.75 16.29
CA ALA A 120 16.96 5.15 16.04
C ALA A 120 18.17 6.11 16.00
N ASP A 121 19.29 5.75 16.65
CA ASP A 121 20.54 6.50 16.65
C ASP A 121 21.53 6.12 15.55
N CYS A 122 21.10 5.23 14.62
CA CYS A 122 21.92 4.77 13.51
C CYS A 122 21.38 5.25 12.16
N GLU A 123 22.27 5.44 11.19
CA GLU A 123 21.88 5.62 9.81
C GLU A 123 21.17 4.36 9.30
N VAL A 124 20.15 4.53 8.46
CA VAL A 124 19.54 3.41 7.74
C VAL A 124 20.53 2.96 6.66
N PRO A 125 21.04 1.73 6.70
CA PRO A 125 21.85 1.20 5.62
C PRO A 125 21.03 1.11 4.32
N VAL A 126 21.69 1.33 3.19
CA VAL A 126 21.06 1.33 1.88
C VAL A 126 21.80 0.41 0.91
N HIS A 127 21.14 -0.03 -0.14
CA HIS A 127 21.73 -0.93 -1.12
C HIS A 127 22.96 -0.33 -1.80
N SER A 128 22.93 0.97 -2.12
CA SER A 128 24.07 1.69 -2.70
C SER A 128 23.91 3.20 -2.61
N ALA A 129 24.94 3.94 -2.98
CA ALA A 129 24.89 5.40 -3.09
C ALA A 129 23.90 5.94 -4.14
N LYS A 130 23.41 5.08 -5.04
CA LYS A 130 22.40 5.41 -6.06
C LYS A 130 21.03 4.82 -5.75
N ASP A 131 20.98 3.82 -4.91
CA ASP A 131 19.78 3.12 -4.50
C ASP A 131 19.62 3.24 -2.97
N HIS A 132 18.76 4.13 -2.55
CA HIS A 132 18.54 4.47 -1.15
C HIS A 132 17.46 3.62 -0.48
N THR A 133 17.06 2.50 -1.09
CA THR A 133 16.19 1.54 -0.40
C THR A 133 16.94 0.85 0.74
N ALA A 134 16.23 0.61 1.85
CA ALA A 134 16.81 0.11 3.09
C ALA A 134 17.39 -1.31 2.92
N HIS A 135 18.61 -1.52 3.45
CA HIS A 135 19.32 -2.80 3.35
C HIS A 135 19.88 -3.20 4.72
N PHE A 136 19.04 -3.75 5.55
CA PHE A 136 19.32 -4.10 6.95
C PHE A 136 19.38 -5.62 7.19
N TYR A 137 19.52 -6.43 6.17
CA TYR A 137 19.41 -7.88 6.20
C TYR A 137 20.55 -8.58 5.43
N LYS A 138 20.67 -9.89 5.67
CA LYS A 138 21.49 -10.80 4.89
C LYS A 138 20.71 -12.08 4.63
N PRO A 139 20.75 -12.66 3.42
CA PRO A 139 20.13 -13.95 3.15
C PRO A 139 20.84 -15.05 3.93
N ILE A 140 20.07 -16.03 4.43
CA ILE A 140 20.61 -17.22 5.07
C ILE A 140 21.14 -18.16 4.00
N ILE A 141 22.39 -18.58 4.15
CA ILE A 141 23.10 -19.49 3.25
C ILE A 141 23.30 -20.83 3.96
N LYS A 142 22.97 -21.95 3.29
CA LYS A 142 23.12 -23.31 3.82
C LYS A 142 24.58 -23.53 4.30
N GLY A 143 24.73 -24.01 5.52
CA GLY A 143 26.04 -24.26 6.13
C GLY A 143 26.72 -23.06 6.79
N VAL A 144 26.21 -21.85 6.60
CA VAL A 144 26.73 -20.64 7.25
C VAL A 144 25.95 -20.38 8.53
N SER A 145 26.68 -20.21 9.64
CA SER A 145 26.10 -19.92 10.95
C SER A 145 26.41 -18.51 11.47
N ARG A 146 27.33 -17.80 10.83
CA ARG A 146 27.78 -16.51 11.32
C ARG A 146 27.38 -15.34 10.42
N TYR A 147 26.60 -14.41 10.98
CA TYR A 147 26.13 -13.20 10.31
C TYR A 147 26.40 -12.00 11.21
N SER A 148 27.39 -11.19 10.87
CA SER A 148 27.75 -9.98 11.63
C SER A 148 27.35 -8.73 10.86
N PHE A 149 27.03 -7.64 11.59
CA PHE A 149 26.61 -6.36 11.04
C PHE A 149 27.48 -5.23 11.58
N THR A 150 27.67 -4.21 10.76
CA THR A 150 28.34 -2.96 11.15
C THR A 150 27.38 -1.81 10.87
N LEU A 151 27.09 -1.02 11.90
CA LEU A 151 26.14 0.08 11.85
C LEU A 151 26.85 1.42 12.01
N LYS A 152 26.42 2.41 11.23
CA LYS A 152 26.94 3.77 11.35
C LYS A 152 26.01 4.59 12.24
N LYS A 153 26.54 5.16 13.30
CA LYS A 153 25.77 6.04 14.18
C LYS A 153 25.47 7.38 13.52
N LEU A 154 24.31 7.95 13.82
CA LEU A 154 23.97 9.32 13.47
C LEU A 154 24.83 10.28 14.29
N ALA A 155 25.44 11.27 13.64
CA ALA A 155 26.29 12.25 14.32
C ALA A 155 25.54 13.06 15.40
N GLY A 156 24.22 13.27 15.21
CA GLY A 156 23.34 13.96 16.17
C GLY A 156 22.64 13.04 17.18
N GLY A 157 22.90 11.73 17.15
CA GLY A 157 22.16 10.75 17.92
C GLY A 157 20.70 10.60 17.44
N VAL A 158 19.79 10.20 18.34
CA VAL A 158 18.39 9.99 18.01
C VAL A 158 17.72 11.30 17.56
N GLU A 159 17.09 11.25 16.41
CA GLU A 159 16.38 12.37 15.81
C GLU A 159 15.13 12.71 16.63
N LYS A 160 15.02 13.95 17.08
CA LYS A 160 13.84 14.45 17.81
C LYS A 160 12.71 14.89 16.89
N TYR A 161 13.00 15.03 15.60
CA TYR A 161 12.10 15.49 14.56
C TYR A 161 12.52 14.86 13.24
N TYR A 162 11.57 14.32 12.52
CA TYR A 162 11.79 13.81 11.16
C TYR A 162 10.47 13.78 10.38
N LYS A 163 10.59 13.64 9.06
CA LYS A 163 9.44 13.43 8.18
C LYS A 163 9.45 12.02 7.61
N MET A 164 8.25 11.42 7.52
CA MET A 164 8.01 10.17 6.82
C MET A 164 7.12 10.46 5.60
N ILE A 165 7.61 10.21 4.41
CA ILE A 165 6.83 10.26 3.18
C ILE A 165 6.28 8.86 2.96
N VAL A 166 4.94 8.75 2.87
CA VAL A 166 4.26 7.46 2.72
C VAL A 166 3.54 7.42 1.38
N LEU A 167 3.79 6.36 0.64
CA LEU A 167 3.20 6.06 -0.66
C LEU A 167 2.24 4.89 -0.50
N GLY A 168 1.00 5.03 -0.96
CA GLY A 168 0.11 3.90 -1.20
C GLY A 168 0.25 3.44 -2.64
N ASP A 169 0.23 2.16 -2.86
CA ASP A 169 -0.04 1.48 -4.13
C ASP A 169 0.54 2.18 -5.38
N PRO A 170 1.87 2.20 -5.57
CA PRO A 170 2.48 2.64 -6.83
C PRO A 170 2.03 1.82 -8.03
N GLN A 171 1.83 0.55 -7.85
CA GLN A 171 1.17 -0.44 -8.72
C GLN A 171 1.55 -0.29 -10.20
N VAL A 172 2.87 -0.16 -10.46
CA VAL A 172 3.37 -0.09 -11.82
C VAL A 172 3.27 -1.45 -12.52
N THR A 173 3.01 -1.43 -13.80
CA THR A 173 2.87 -2.64 -14.61
C THR A 173 4.14 -2.90 -15.43
N ASN A 174 4.19 -4.05 -16.08
CA ASN A 174 5.26 -4.43 -17.01
C ASN A 174 5.03 -3.89 -18.44
N ASP A 175 4.61 -2.65 -18.57
CA ASP A 175 4.28 -1.94 -19.82
C ASP A 175 3.10 -2.54 -20.59
N PHE A 176 2.39 -3.47 -19.98
CA PHE A 176 1.17 -4.04 -20.53
C PHE A 176 0.05 -3.99 -19.49
N ASN A 177 -0.93 -3.14 -19.72
CA ASN A 177 -2.15 -3.10 -18.92
C ASN A 177 -3.32 -3.55 -19.81
N PRO A 178 -3.86 -4.78 -19.62
CA PRO A 178 -4.93 -5.32 -20.48
C PRO A 178 -6.25 -4.56 -20.35
N TYR A 179 -6.38 -3.71 -19.33
CA TYR A 179 -7.57 -2.87 -19.11
C TYR A 179 -7.43 -1.52 -19.78
N TYR A 180 -6.34 -1.32 -20.51
CA TYR A 180 -5.94 -0.01 -20.89
C TYR A 180 -5.64 0.11 -22.39
N ASN A 181 -6.64 0.64 -23.06
CA ASN A 181 -6.43 1.31 -24.33
C ASN A 181 -6.85 2.76 -24.08
N GLY A 182 -6.02 3.71 -24.45
CA GLY A 182 -6.38 5.12 -24.36
C GLY A 182 -7.68 5.44 -25.08
N PRO A 183 -8.15 6.69 -25.04
CA PRO A 183 -9.25 7.12 -25.89
C PRO A 183 -8.99 6.66 -27.32
N ASP A 184 -9.96 6.06 -27.98
CA ASP A 184 -9.84 5.53 -29.34
C ASP A 184 -8.86 4.34 -29.51
N ASP A 185 -8.71 3.50 -28.47
CA ASP A 185 -7.82 2.32 -28.49
C ASP A 185 -6.33 2.63 -28.79
N LYS A 186 -5.89 3.82 -28.48
CA LYS A 186 -4.49 4.21 -28.69
C LYS A 186 -3.58 3.72 -27.56
N PRO A 187 -2.41 3.16 -27.88
CA PRO A 187 -1.46 2.77 -26.86
C PRO A 187 -0.90 4.01 -26.13
N LEU A 188 -0.52 3.83 -24.86
CA LEU A 188 0.25 4.83 -24.12
C LEU A 188 1.62 5.03 -24.76
N GLU A 189 2.07 6.29 -24.77
CA GLU A 189 3.44 6.62 -25.16
C GLU A 189 4.45 6.36 -24.06
N ILE A 190 4.01 6.50 -22.80
CA ILE A 190 4.86 6.48 -21.61
C ILE A 190 4.33 5.38 -20.69
N GLY A 191 5.18 4.42 -20.35
CA GLY A 191 4.85 3.32 -19.45
C GLY A 191 4.70 3.77 -18.00
N ASP A 192 4.08 2.94 -17.18
CA ASP A 192 3.76 3.24 -15.77
C ASP A 192 5.00 3.49 -14.93
N VAL A 193 6.08 2.74 -15.14
CA VAL A 193 7.36 2.92 -14.43
C VAL A 193 7.93 4.30 -14.71
N GLU A 194 7.93 4.73 -15.98
CA GLU A 194 8.43 6.05 -16.37
C GLU A 194 7.54 7.16 -15.82
N ARG A 195 6.22 7.00 -15.85
CA ARG A 195 5.28 7.95 -15.25
C ARG A 195 5.47 8.06 -13.74
N PHE A 196 5.63 6.95 -13.04
CA PHE A 196 5.92 6.97 -11.63
C PHE A 196 7.22 7.73 -11.33
N ALA A 197 8.28 7.50 -12.12
CA ALA A 197 9.56 8.16 -11.97
C ALA A 197 9.51 9.67 -12.27
N THR A 198 8.76 10.08 -13.30
CA THR A 198 8.73 11.47 -13.81
C THR A 198 7.60 12.31 -13.22
N GLU A 199 6.55 11.68 -12.69
CA GLU A 199 5.43 12.34 -12.03
C GLU A 199 5.59 12.28 -10.50
N THR A 200 5.19 11.18 -9.86
CA THR A 200 5.13 11.08 -8.39
C THR A 200 6.50 11.24 -7.74
N MET A 201 7.50 10.50 -8.21
CA MET A 201 8.84 10.59 -7.63
C MET A 201 9.55 11.90 -7.96
N ALA A 202 9.23 12.54 -9.09
CA ALA A 202 9.72 13.87 -9.40
C ALA A 202 9.12 14.93 -8.44
N ASP A 203 7.83 14.81 -8.11
CA ASP A 203 7.18 15.69 -7.15
C ASP A 203 7.69 15.45 -5.72
N ILE A 204 7.91 14.21 -5.30
CA ILE A 204 8.57 13.89 -4.03
C ILE A 204 9.94 14.57 -3.93
N ARG A 205 10.77 14.46 -4.98
CA ARG A 205 12.06 15.16 -5.01
C ARG A 205 11.91 16.68 -4.93
N ARG A 206 10.84 17.26 -5.50
CA ARG A 206 10.51 18.69 -5.36
C ARG A 206 10.14 19.03 -3.92
N THR A 207 9.26 18.24 -3.32
CA THR A 207 8.87 18.40 -1.91
C THR A 207 10.10 18.31 -0.98
N ILE A 208 10.96 17.31 -1.16
CA ILE A 208 12.20 17.19 -0.37
C ILE A 208 13.07 18.44 -0.49
N ARG A 209 13.24 18.97 -1.72
CA ARG A 209 14.03 20.20 -1.93
C ARG A 209 13.41 21.46 -1.33
N SER A 210 12.09 21.48 -1.13
CA SER A 210 11.41 22.62 -0.49
C SER A 210 11.53 22.63 1.04
N LEU A 211 11.94 21.52 1.63
CA LEU A 211 12.15 21.40 3.08
C LEU A 211 13.52 21.95 3.48
N PRO A 212 13.69 22.39 4.74
CA PRO A 212 15.00 22.75 5.25
C PRO A 212 16.01 21.62 5.04
N GLN A 213 17.22 21.94 4.60
CA GLN A 213 18.25 20.97 4.18
C GLN A 213 18.56 19.91 5.25
N GLU A 214 18.53 20.30 6.51
CA GLU A 214 18.85 19.44 7.67
C GLU A 214 17.65 18.58 8.14
N THR A 215 16.50 18.64 7.44
CA THR A 215 15.34 17.84 7.84
C THR A 215 15.59 16.36 7.53
N PRO A 216 15.62 15.46 8.54
CA PRO A 216 15.69 14.04 8.29
C PRO A 216 14.39 13.58 7.61
N ILE A 217 14.53 12.84 6.51
CA ILE A 217 13.41 12.38 5.69
C ILE A 217 13.57 10.91 5.38
N TYR A 218 12.50 10.15 5.62
CA TYR A 218 12.40 8.73 5.35
C TYR A 218 11.18 8.46 4.45
N GLY A 219 11.20 7.35 3.76
CA GLY A 219 10.10 6.89 2.92
C GLY A 219 9.56 5.54 3.38
N LEU A 220 8.28 5.33 3.11
CA LEU A 220 7.60 4.07 3.35
C LEU A 220 6.63 3.82 2.19
N SER A 221 6.78 2.69 1.50
CA SER A 221 5.78 2.21 0.54
C SER A 221 4.88 1.19 1.21
N MET A 222 3.56 1.34 1.02
CA MET A 222 2.56 0.52 1.71
C MET A 222 2.16 -0.74 0.94
N GLY A 223 2.98 -1.16 -0.03
CA GLY A 223 2.75 -2.35 -0.83
C GLY A 223 2.03 -2.08 -2.14
N ASP A 224 1.86 -3.16 -2.90
CA ASP A 224 1.44 -3.11 -4.28
C ASP A 224 2.34 -2.13 -5.08
N ASP A 225 3.66 -2.33 -4.95
CA ASP A 225 4.63 -1.57 -5.71
C ASP A 225 4.53 -1.92 -7.19
N VAL A 226 4.16 -3.17 -7.52
CA VAL A 226 4.02 -3.69 -8.88
C VAL A 226 2.69 -4.41 -9.10
N GLN A 227 2.34 -4.58 -10.39
CA GLN A 227 1.27 -5.46 -10.83
C GLN A 227 1.64 -6.17 -12.14
N TYR A 228 1.63 -7.51 -12.11
CA TYR A 228 2.09 -8.34 -13.23
C TYR A 228 0.98 -8.61 -14.26
N TYR A 229 0.44 -7.58 -14.89
CA TYR A 229 -0.42 -7.78 -16.05
C TYR A 229 0.37 -8.35 -17.23
N GLY A 230 -0.25 -9.25 -17.98
CA GLY A 230 0.39 -9.89 -19.13
C GLY A 230 1.47 -10.93 -18.79
N GLY A 231 1.67 -11.25 -17.51
CA GLY A 231 2.60 -12.25 -17.03
C GLY A 231 3.79 -11.69 -16.23
N PHE A 232 4.57 -12.59 -15.67
CA PHE A 232 5.71 -12.27 -14.82
C PHE A 232 6.82 -11.54 -15.57
N ASN A 233 7.26 -10.41 -15.00
CA ASN A 233 8.44 -9.68 -15.46
C ASN A 233 9.54 -9.73 -14.37
N PRO A 234 10.63 -10.47 -14.58
CA PRO A 234 11.65 -10.68 -13.55
C PRO A 234 12.46 -9.41 -13.22
N MET A 235 12.32 -8.36 -14.03
CA MET A 235 13.06 -7.11 -13.82
C MET A 235 12.22 -6.02 -13.13
N LEU A 236 10.90 -6.20 -13.03
CA LEU A 236 10.00 -5.13 -12.60
C LEU A 236 10.27 -4.71 -11.15
N GLU A 237 10.44 -5.65 -10.22
CA GLU A 237 10.79 -5.37 -8.84
C GLU A 237 12.10 -4.55 -8.72
N LYS A 238 13.08 -4.91 -9.53
CA LYS A 238 14.34 -4.18 -9.56
C LYS A 238 14.15 -2.76 -10.08
N GLN A 239 13.36 -2.60 -11.14
CA GLN A 239 13.10 -1.28 -11.74
C GLN A 239 12.38 -0.36 -10.74
N ILE A 240 11.31 -0.84 -10.09
CA ILE A 240 10.58 -0.03 -9.13
C ILE A 240 11.44 0.34 -7.92
N ARG A 241 12.24 -0.60 -7.40
CA ARG A 241 13.18 -0.34 -6.32
C ARG A 241 14.19 0.75 -6.71
N GLU A 242 14.76 0.68 -7.91
CA GLU A 242 15.70 1.70 -8.40
C GLU A 242 15.03 3.07 -8.53
N VAL A 243 13.79 3.13 -9.00
CA VAL A 243 13.02 4.38 -9.09
C VAL A 243 12.77 4.98 -7.71
N LEU A 244 12.28 4.19 -6.76
CA LEU A 244 12.06 4.61 -5.38
C LEU A 244 13.37 5.05 -4.72
N GLY A 245 14.41 4.22 -4.83
CA GLY A 245 15.73 4.48 -4.25
C GLY A 245 16.42 5.72 -4.81
N SER A 246 16.05 6.19 -6.00
CA SER A 246 16.60 7.39 -6.62
C SER A 246 16.23 8.71 -5.92
N SER A 247 15.27 8.68 -5.00
CA SER A 247 14.76 9.87 -4.30
C SER A 247 15.73 10.50 -3.30
N LYS A 248 16.77 9.78 -2.89
CA LYS A 248 17.72 10.09 -1.81
C LYS A 248 17.14 9.97 -0.39
N MET A 249 15.86 9.78 -0.20
CA MET A 249 15.33 9.36 1.09
C MET A 249 15.56 7.86 1.28
N ARG A 250 15.76 7.42 2.53
CA ARG A 250 15.84 6.00 2.86
C ARG A 250 14.44 5.45 2.89
N ILE A 251 14.15 4.46 2.03
CA ILE A 251 12.80 3.92 1.85
C ILE A 251 12.73 2.49 2.37
N PHE A 252 11.70 2.23 3.18
CA PHE A 252 11.24 0.90 3.57
C PHE A 252 10.01 0.53 2.73
N SER A 253 9.77 -0.76 2.51
CA SER A 253 8.61 -1.23 1.75
C SER A 253 7.87 -2.34 2.47
N VAL A 254 6.55 -2.28 2.43
CA VAL A 254 5.64 -3.36 2.80
C VAL A 254 5.30 -4.13 1.53
N ILE A 255 5.06 -5.42 1.64
CA ILE A 255 4.60 -6.22 0.50
C ILE A 255 3.07 -6.18 0.39
N GLY A 256 2.55 -6.00 -0.83
CA GLY A 256 1.12 -6.05 -1.13
C GLY A 256 0.67 -7.35 -1.80
N ASN A 257 -0.61 -7.43 -2.15
CA ASN A 257 -1.15 -8.64 -2.76
C ASN A 257 -0.81 -8.75 -4.25
N HIS A 258 -0.66 -7.63 -4.96
CA HIS A 258 -0.21 -7.63 -6.35
C HIS A 258 1.28 -7.89 -6.51
N ASP A 259 2.10 -7.60 -5.50
CA ASP A 259 3.52 -7.92 -5.48
C ASP A 259 3.78 -9.43 -5.45
N GLN A 260 2.88 -10.22 -4.89
CA GLN A 260 3.04 -11.66 -4.72
C GLN A 260 1.99 -12.51 -5.49
N ASP A 261 0.81 -12.00 -5.76
CA ASP A 261 -0.30 -12.59 -6.54
C ASP A 261 -0.51 -14.12 -6.32
N ASN A 262 -0.39 -14.56 -5.04
CA ASN A 262 -0.38 -15.98 -4.66
C ASN A 262 0.62 -16.84 -5.46
N ASN A 263 1.72 -16.25 -5.85
CA ASN A 263 2.75 -16.90 -6.66
C ASN A 263 4.10 -16.87 -5.92
N PRO A 264 4.66 -18.04 -5.54
CA PRO A 264 5.96 -18.12 -4.86
C PRO A 264 7.12 -17.47 -5.64
N GLU A 265 7.07 -17.46 -6.98
CA GLU A 265 8.11 -16.82 -7.78
C GLU A 265 8.09 -15.30 -7.60
N TYR A 266 6.89 -14.69 -7.57
CA TYR A 266 6.74 -13.24 -7.35
C TYR A 266 7.19 -12.87 -5.93
N LEU A 267 6.72 -13.61 -4.93
CA LEU A 267 7.16 -13.42 -3.54
C LEU A 267 8.69 -13.53 -3.43
N ASN A 268 9.31 -14.55 -4.05
CA ASN A 268 10.75 -14.70 -4.03
C ASN A 268 11.48 -13.52 -4.67
N LYS A 269 10.98 -12.98 -5.78
CA LYS A 269 11.55 -11.80 -6.45
C LYS A 269 11.41 -10.53 -5.62
N TRP A 270 10.28 -10.37 -4.95
CA TRP A 270 10.11 -9.28 -4.01
C TRP A 270 11.14 -9.38 -2.87
N GLU A 271 11.29 -10.54 -2.25
CA GLU A 271 12.25 -10.74 -1.18
C GLU A 271 13.73 -10.60 -1.64
N GLU A 272 14.07 -10.98 -2.87
CA GLU A 272 15.37 -10.70 -3.46
C GLU A 272 15.65 -9.20 -3.58
N ALA A 273 14.62 -8.41 -3.87
CA ALA A 273 14.73 -6.96 -4.04
C ALA A 273 14.72 -6.21 -2.69
N TRP A 274 13.83 -6.58 -1.77
CA TRP A 274 13.50 -5.82 -0.57
C TRP A 274 13.92 -6.48 0.74
N GLY A 275 14.17 -7.78 0.75
CA GLY A 275 14.51 -8.56 1.94
C GLY A 275 13.31 -9.15 2.66
N PRO A 276 13.34 -9.26 4.01
CA PRO A 276 12.27 -9.88 4.79
C PRO A 276 10.96 -9.12 4.66
N THR A 277 9.84 -9.86 4.62
CA THR A 277 8.49 -9.28 4.57
C THR A 277 7.98 -8.81 5.92
N ASP A 278 8.47 -9.46 7.00
CA ASP A 278 8.13 -9.12 8.37
C ASP A 278 9.40 -8.63 9.08
N TYR A 279 9.41 -7.36 9.47
CA TYR A 279 10.59 -6.72 10.07
C TYR A 279 10.21 -5.47 10.86
N SER A 280 11.18 -4.94 11.63
CA SER A 280 11.00 -3.69 12.37
C SER A 280 12.18 -2.73 12.20
N PHE A 281 11.94 -1.44 12.45
CA PHE A 281 12.97 -0.40 12.50
C PHE A 281 12.53 0.75 13.41
N ASP A 282 13.50 1.48 13.93
CA ASP A 282 13.25 2.63 14.79
C ASP A 282 13.60 3.93 14.08
N ARG A 283 12.77 4.96 14.24
CA ARG A 283 13.11 6.35 13.93
C ARG A 283 12.58 7.25 15.04
N GLY A 284 13.40 8.21 15.49
CA GLY A 284 13.01 9.04 16.62
C GLY A 284 12.61 8.21 17.85
N ASN A 285 11.41 8.43 18.37
CA ASN A 285 10.83 7.63 19.45
C ASN A 285 9.72 6.67 18.93
N GLU A 286 9.68 6.44 17.64
CA GLU A 286 8.75 5.53 16.97
C GLU A 286 9.44 4.21 16.64
N HIS A 287 8.72 3.11 16.90
CA HIS A 287 9.06 1.75 16.50
C HIS A 287 8.11 1.31 15.40
N TYR A 288 8.62 1.16 14.21
CA TYR A 288 7.87 0.71 13.02
C TYR A 288 7.96 -0.80 12.90
N VAL A 289 6.82 -1.43 12.65
CA VAL A 289 6.73 -2.86 12.40
C VAL A 289 6.01 -3.09 11.08
N CYS A 290 6.68 -3.69 10.12
CA CYS A 290 6.15 -4.03 8.81
C CYS A 290 5.75 -5.50 8.76
N PHE A 291 4.60 -5.79 8.12
CA PHE A 291 4.06 -7.15 7.99
C PHE A 291 3.61 -7.48 6.59
N ASN A 292 3.80 -8.73 6.20
CA ASN A 292 3.00 -9.35 5.16
C ASN A 292 1.68 -9.86 5.74
N ASN A 293 0.64 -9.04 5.70
CA ASN A 293 -0.69 -9.43 6.18
C ASN A 293 -1.62 -9.96 5.08
N VAL A 294 -1.08 -10.24 3.90
CA VAL A 294 -1.82 -10.82 2.78
C VAL A 294 -2.00 -12.32 3.00
N ARG A 295 -3.23 -12.80 2.93
CA ARG A 295 -3.57 -14.23 2.97
C ARG A 295 -4.46 -14.57 1.79
N PHE A 296 -4.07 -15.57 1.03
CA PHE A 296 -4.84 -16.03 -0.12
C PHE A 296 -5.73 -17.21 0.27
N HIS A 297 -7.04 -16.96 0.32
CA HIS A 297 -8.08 -17.97 0.53
C HIS A 297 -8.71 -18.37 -0.81
N GLY A 298 -7.94 -19.00 -1.70
CA GLY A 298 -8.30 -19.20 -3.09
C GLY A 298 -7.78 -18.09 -4.01
N LYS A 299 -8.07 -18.18 -5.29
CA LYS A 299 -7.42 -17.36 -6.33
C LYS A 299 -7.57 -15.84 -6.18
N TYR A 300 -8.68 -15.38 -5.57
CA TYR A 300 -9.00 -13.93 -5.51
C TYR A 300 -9.41 -13.45 -4.11
N ALA A 301 -9.32 -14.28 -3.09
CA ALA A 301 -9.89 -13.94 -1.80
C ALA A 301 -9.18 -12.77 -1.10
N SER A 302 -7.87 -12.60 -1.33
CA SER A 302 -7.10 -11.48 -0.78
C SER A 302 -7.57 -10.09 -1.24
N TYR A 303 -8.22 -9.99 -2.40
CA TYR A 303 -8.73 -8.71 -2.91
C TYR A 303 -9.99 -8.23 -2.17
N TYR A 304 -10.65 -9.10 -1.42
CA TYR A 304 -11.95 -8.82 -0.79
C TYR A 304 -12.01 -9.24 0.68
N SER A 305 -10.90 -9.66 1.23
CA SER A 305 -10.78 -10.12 2.62
C SER A 305 -9.99 -9.12 3.46
N PRO A 306 -10.27 -9.00 4.76
CA PRO A 306 -9.43 -8.23 5.67
C PRO A 306 -8.01 -8.77 5.71
N GLY A 307 -7.06 -7.92 6.09
CA GLY A 307 -5.69 -8.35 6.38
C GLY A 307 -5.66 -9.35 7.54
N GLU A 308 -4.74 -10.30 7.48
CA GLU A 308 -4.61 -11.37 8.47
C GLU A 308 -3.16 -11.59 8.88
N LEU A 309 -2.94 -12.00 10.13
CA LEU A 309 -1.64 -12.44 10.62
C LEU A 309 -1.67 -13.90 11.04
N SER A 310 -0.59 -14.62 10.76
CA SER A 310 -0.39 -16.00 11.20
C SER A 310 0.01 -16.07 12.68
N ASP A 311 -0.06 -17.27 13.26
CA ASP A 311 0.43 -17.51 14.62
C ASP A 311 1.94 -17.27 14.75
N SER A 312 2.72 -17.60 13.70
CA SER A 312 4.17 -17.34 13.65
C SER A 312 4.49 -15.86 13.67
N GLN A 313 3.77 -15.05 12.89
CA GLN A 313 3.92 -13.59 12.91
C GLN A 313 3.54 -12.99 14.27
N MET A 314 2.45 -13.46 14.88
CA MET A 314 2.07 -13.02 16.22
C MET A 314 3.10 -13.44 17.29
N LYS A 315 3.73 -14.62 17.15
CA LYS A 315 4.82 -15.07 18.02
C LYS A 315 6.05 -14.16 17.87
N TRP A 316 6.44 -13.89 16.63
CA TRP A 316 7.55 -13.00 16.32
C TRP A 316 7.31 -11.59 16.86
N LEU A 317 6.14 -11.00 16.59
CA LEU A 317 5.76 -9.67 17.06
C LEU A 317 5.83 -9.53 18.58
N ARG A 318 5.35 -10.54 19.32
CA ARG A 318 5.44 -10.53 20.79
C ARG A 318 6.88 -10.46 21.27
N GLN A 319 7.81 -11.12 20.61
CA GLN A 319 9.23 -11.09 20.95
C GLN A 319 9.85 -9.71 20.61
N ASP A 320 9.56 -9.18 19.43
CA ASP A 320 10.04 -7.87 18.98
C ASP A 320 9.55 -6.76 19.93
N LEU A 321 8.24 -6.72 20.21
CA LEU A 321 7.64 -5.75 21.12
C LEU A 321 8.08 -5.93 22.60
N ALA A 322 8.45 -7.15 23.02
CA ALA A 322 9.00 -7.39 24.35
C ALA A 322 10.41 -6.79 24.52
N LEU A 323 11.17 -6.69 23.43
CA LEU A 323 12.49 -6.06 23.38
C LEU A 323 12.41 -4.54 23.11
N THR A 324 11.24 -4.03 22.80
CA THR A 324 11.01 -2.61 22.50
C THR A 324 10.63 -1.84 23.76
N PRO A 325 11.27 -0.69 24.07
CA PRO A 325 10.92 0.14 25.21
C PRO A 325 9.47 0.60 25.19
N LYS A 326 8.73 0.39 26.28
CA LYS A 326 7.29 0.69 26.37
C LYS A 326 6.94 2.18 26.30
N SER A 327 7.92 3.07 26.33
CA SER A 327 7.75 4.51 26.11
C SER A 327 7.67 4.91 24.64
N LYS A 328 8.02 4.01 23.72
CA LYS A 328 7.94 4.31 22.28
C LYS A 328 6.48 4.32 21.79
N LYS A 329 6.26 5.02 20.69
CA LYS A 329 5.08 4.87 19.86
C LYS A 329 5.31 3.69 18.91
N VAL A 330 4.34 2.82 18.73
CA VAL A 330 4.40 1.73 17.75
C VAL A 330 3.62 2.12 16.50
N VAL A 331 4.24 1.99 15.33
CA VAL A 331 3.58 2.21 14.03
C VAL A 331 3.53 0.86 13.32
N LEU A 332 2.34 0.28 13.20
CA LEU A 332 2.16 -0.93 12.42
C LEU A 332 1.92 -0.58 10.94
N CYS A 333 2.68 -1.21 10.07
CA CYS A 333 2.67 -0.97 8.62
C CYS A 333 2.34 -2.29 7.92
N TYR A 334 1.24 -2.33 7.21
CA TYR A 334 0.74 -3.51 6.50
C TYR A 334 -0.07 -3.08 5.29
N HIS A 335 -0.28 -3.98 4.34
CA HIS A 335 -0.92 -3.60 3.09
C HIS A 335 -2.44 -3.57 3.20
N ILE A 336 -3.09 -4.68 3.59
CA ILE A 336 -4.54 -4.82 3.59
C ILE A 336 -5.12 -4.35 4.92
N PRO A 337 -6.08 -3.39 4.96
CA PRO A 337 -6.70 -2.99 6.21
C PRO A 337 -7.31 -4.17 6.98
N PHE A 338 -7.12 -4.24 8.28
CA PHE A 338 -7.78 -5.24 9.13
C PHE A 338 -9.31 -5.04 9.16
N THR A 339 -9.76 -3.82 8.92
CA THR A 339 -11.18 -3.46 8.84
C THR A 339 -11.75 -3.54 7.42
N PHE A 340 -10.96 -3.99 6.43
CA PHE A 340 -11.41 -4.14 5.06
C PHE A 340 -12.63 -5.07 4.96
N GLY A 341 -13.60 -4.70 4.11
CA GLY A 341 -14.88 -5.41 4.02
C GLY A 341 -15.94 -4.95 5.01
N THR A 342 -15.60 -4.11 6.02
CA THR A 342 -16.58 -3.41 6.86
C THR A 342 -16.95 -2.03 6.31
N SER A 343 -16.05 -1.45 5.54
CA SER A 343 -16.13 -0.21 4.79
C SER A 343 -14.96 -0.23 3.79
N PRO A 344 -14.97 0.36 2.61
CA PRO A 344 -16.01 1.13 1.94
C PRO A 344 -16.87 0.31 0.97
N PHE A 345 -16.63 -0.99 0.78
CA PHE A 345 -17.31 -1.84 -0.19
C PHE A 345 -18.59 -2.49 0.34
N GLY A 346 -19.36 -1.82 1.16
CA GLY A 346 -20.60 -2.33 1.68
C GLY A 346 -21.24 -1.39 2.70
N LYS A 347 -22.38 -1.76 3.26
CA LYS A 347 -22.88 -1.09 4.44
C LYS A 347 -21.81 -1.21 5.50
N ALA A 348 -21.35 -0.08 6.04
CA ALA A 348 -20.47 -0.08 7.20
C ALA A 348 -21.10 -1.00 8.25
N ARG A 349 -20.47 -2.13 8.51
CA ARG A 349 -20.90 -3.05 9.57
C ARG A 349 -20.08 -2.67 10.79
N PRO A 350 -20.74 -2.54 11.95
CA PRO A 350 -19.99 -2.45 13.20
C PRO A 350 -18.99 -3.62 13.25
N LEU A 351 -17.80 -3.37 13.73
CA LEU A 351 -16.77 -4.41 13.87
C LEU A 351 -17.28 -5.59 14.72
N SER A 352 -18.11 -5.29 15.75
CA SER A 352 -18.82 -6.29 16.55
C SER A 352 -19.65 -7.25 15.71
N ALA A 353 -20.40 -6.75 14.72
CA ALA A 353 -21.23 -7.61 13.85
C ALA A 353 -20.40 -8.46 12.88
N ALA A 354 -19.21 -7.99 12.49
CA ALA A 354 -18.28 -8.77 11.70
C ALA A 354 -17.56 -9.82 12.55
N HIS A 355 -17.21 -9.48 13.78
CA HIS A 355 -16.64 -10.41 14.78
C HIS A 355 -17.62 -11.54 15.12
N GLU A 356 -18.91 -11.22 15.35
CA GLU A 356 -19.98 -12.21 15.58
C GLU A 356 -20.16 -13.19 14.41
N LYS A 357 -19.83 -12.77 13.17
CA LYS A 357 -19.89 -13.62 11.97
C LYS A 357 -18.56 -14.31 11.62
N GLY A 358 -17.56 -14.22 12.47
CA GLY A 358 -16.24 -14.83 12.26
C GLY A 358 -15.34 -14.15 11.21
N HIS A 359 -15.73 -13.01 10.68
CA HIS A 359 -14.95 -12.31 9.66
C HIS A 359 -13.64 -11.71 10.18
N TYR A 360 -13.51 -11.50 11.50
CA TYR A 360 -12.31 -10.95 12.15
C TYR A 360 -11.59 -11.93 13.06
N SER A 361 -12.08 -13.13 13.23
CA SER A 361 -11.41 -14.14 14.06
C SER A 361 -10.00 -14.45 13.57
N SER A 362 -9.76 -14.29 12.26
CA SER A 362 -8.48 -14.50 11.59
C SER A 362 -7.58 -13.26 11.58
N SER A 363 -8.12 -12.05 11.65
CA SER A 363 -7.35 -10.80 11.51
C SER A 363 -6.38 -10.54 12.65
N ARG A 364 -6.65 -11.07 13.83
CA ARG A 364 -5.87 -10.84 15.07
C ARG A 364 -5.91 -9.41 15.59
N LEU A 365 -6.73 -8.54 15.04
CA LEU A 365 -6.74 -7.12 15.42
C LEU A 365 -6.98 -6.89 16.92
N PRO A 366 -7.93 -7.55 17.62
CA PRO A 366 -8.08 -7.40 19.06
C PRO A 366 -6.81 -7.80 19.85
N ALA A 367 -6.14 -8.88 19.43
CA ALA A 367 -4.89 -9.32 20.05
C ALA A 367 -3.73 -8.36 19.81
N LEU A 368 -3.69 -7.72 18.63
CA LEU A 368 -2.73 -6.66 18.31
C LEU A 368 -2.96 -5.44 19.21
N LEU A 369 -4.21 -4.96 19.31
CA LEU A 369 -4.56 -3.81 20.14
C LEU A 369 -4.20 -4.03 21.62
N SER A 370 -4.41 -5.25 22.13
CA SER A 370 -4.00 -5.62 23.48
C SER A 370 -2.48 -5.48 23.68
N LEU A 371 -1.65 -5.88 22.70
CA LEU A 371 -0.19 -5.70 22.77
C LEU A 371 0.20 -4.23 22.65
N LEU A 372 -0.44 -3.48 21.78
CA LEU A 372 -0.14 -2.07 21.54
C LEU A 372 -0.53 -1.18 22.73
N SER A 373 -1.56 -1.55 23.47
CA SER A 373 -2.01 -0.81 24.66
C SER A 373 -0.98 -0.78 25.80
N GLU A 374 0.03 -1.66 25.76
CA GLU A 374 1.17 -1.64 26.70
C GLU A 374 2.13 -0.47 26.49
N PHE A 375 2.06 0.21 25.32
CA PHE A 375 2.97 1.27 24.94
C PHE A 375 2.42 2.65 25.29
N SER A 376 3.08 3.34 26.22
CA SER A 376 2.67 4.69 26.65
C SER A 376 2.80 5.76 25.57
N GLY A 377 3.61 5.53 24.54
CA GLY A 377 3.69 6.37 23.33
C GLY A 377 2.48 6.24 22.39
N GLY A 378 1.60 5.25 22.65
CA GLY A 378 0.47 4.93 21.78
C GLY A 378 0.88 4.21 20.49
N TYR A 379 -0.03 4.17 19.55
CA TYR A 379 0.20 3.50 18.27
C TYR A 379 -0.44 4.24 17.10
N GLU A 380 -0.01 3.91 15.88
CA GLU A 380 -0.63 4.26 14.60
C GLU A 380 -0.75 2.99 13.75
N LEU A 381 -1.78 2.92 12.91
CA LEU A 381 -2.01 1.82 11.98
C LEU A 381 -2.01 2.35 10.56
N PHE A 382 -1.04 1.95 9.75
CA PHE A 382 -0.84 2.39 8.37
C PHE A 382 -1.11 1.25 7.41
N CYS A 383 -1.94 1.50 6.38
CA CYS A 383 -2.27 0.51 5.35
C CYS A 383 -2.46 1.17 3.97
N GLY A 384 -2.58 0.34 2.92
CA GLY A 384 -2.83 0.70 1.53
C GLY A 384 -4.04 -0.03 0.96
N HIS A 385 -3.88 -0.67 -0.21
CA HIS A 385 -4.79 -1.64 -0.82
C HIS A 385 -6.09 -1.09 -1.40
N THR A 386 -6.75 -0.17 -0.72
CA THR A 386 -8.09 0.30 -1.16
C THR A 386 -8.03 1.37 -2.23
N HIS A 387 -6.86 1.97 -2.46
CA HIS A 387 -6.64 3.12 -3.34
C HIS A 387 -7.39 4.41 -2.92
N PHE A 388 -7.92 4.45 -1.70
CA PHE A 388 -8.67 5.61 -1.21
C PHE A 388 -7.94 6.31 -0.07
N ALA A 389 -8.08 7.63 0.00
CA ALA A 389 -7.66 8.42 1.16
C ALA A 389 -8.70 8.27 2.28
N ILE A 390 -8.72 7.15 2.96
CA ILE A 390 -9.70 6.88 4.01
C ILE A 390 -9.02 6.61 5.35
N ASN A 391 -9.46 7.31 6.38
CA ASN A 391 -9.20 6.94 7.76
C ASN A 391 -10.37 6.05 8.24
N HIS A 392 -10.13 4.75 8.36
CA HIS A 392 -11.13 3.82 8.88
C HIS A 392 -11.20 3.95 10.40
N GLU A 393 -12.33 4.45 10.88
CA GLU A 393 -12.57 4.64 12.31
C GLU A 393 -13.51 3.58 12.85
N THR A 394 -13.13 2.94 13.94
CA THR A 394 -13.95 1.92 14.60
C THR A 394 -13.70 1.86 16.09
N GLU A 395 -14.67 1.34 16.84
CA GLU A 395 -14.55 1.07 18.27
C GLU A 395 -14.35 -0.43 18.48
N ILE A 396 -13.29 -0.81 19.16
CA ILE A 396 -12.95 -2.20 19.47
C ILE A 396 -12.58 -2.28 20.95
N ASP A 397 -13.35 -3.04 21.74
CA ASP A 397 -13.09 -3.27 23.16
C ASP A 397 -12.84 -1.97 23.95
N GLY A 398 -13.57 -0.89 23.59
CA GLY A 398 -13.45 0.42 24.20
C GLY A 398 -12.27 1.26 23.70
N HIS A 399 -11.55 0.80 22.68
CA HIS A 399 -10.50 1.57 22.01
C HIS A 399 -11.05 2.21 20.74
N HIS A 400 -10.89 3.53 20.60
CA HIS A 400 -11.08 4.21 19.31
C HIS A 400 -9.87 3.93 18.42
N VAL A 401 -10.10 3.20 17.34
CA VAL A 401 -9.06 2.72 16.42
C VAL A 401 -9.19 3.46 15.10
N ILE A 402 -8.08 3.98 14.60
CA ILE A 402 -7.99 4.60 13.29
C ILE A 402 -6.95 3.82 12.47
N GLU A 403 -7.38 3.25 11.33
CA GLU A 403 -6.47 2.75 10.30
C GLU A 403 -6.33 3.84 9.23
N HIS A 404 -5.11 4.37 9.06
CA HIS A 404 -4.78 5.31 8.01
C HIS A 404 -4.56 4.57 6.69
N CYS A 405 -5.59 4.53 5.85
CA CYS A 405 -5.51 3.92 4.54
C CYS A 405 -5.06 4.95 3.51
N HIS A 406 -3.91 4.68 2.89
CA HIS A 406 -3.25 5.61 1.99
C HIS A 406 -3.82 5.49 0.58
N ALA A 407 -4.16 6.65 -0.02
CA ALA A 407 -4.58 6.72 -1.42
C ALA A 407 -3.45 6.28 -2.35
N ALA A 408 -3.83 5.68 -3.47
CA ALA A 408 -2.87 5.15 -4.42
C ALA A 408 -2.05 6.25 -5.10
N ALA A 409 -0.74 6.03 -5.18
CA ALA A 409 0.17 6.87 -5.94
C ALA A 409 -0.05 6.74 -7.45
N CYS A 410 -0.65 5.63 -7.89
CA CYS A 410 -1.00 5.37 -9.28
C CYS A 410 -2.33 6.03 -9.72
N GLY A 411 -3.01 6.77 -8.84
CA GLY A 411 -4.37 7.23 -9.14
C GLY A 411 -5.29 6.03 -9.40
N ASN A 412 -6.00 6.02 -10.51
CA ASN A 412 -6.78 4.85 -10.89
C ASN A 412 -5.95 3.95 -11.83
N ILE A 413 -5.03 3.20 -11.24
CA ILE A 413 -4.17 2.20 -11.93
C ILE A 413 -3.52 2.81 -13.19
N TRP A 414 -2.92 3.98 -13.06
CA TRP A 414 -2.28 4.75 -14.14
C TRP A 414 -3.18 5.14 -15.32
N GLN A 415 -4.46 4.82 -15.26
CA GLN A 415 -5.44 5.22 -16.28
C GLN A 415 -5.96 6.64 -16.06
N SER A 416 -5.86 7.13 -14.84
CA SER A 416 -6.10 8.53 -14.50
C SER A 416 -5.25 8.94 -13.30
N ASN A 417 -4.98 10.25 -13.17
CA ASN A 417 -4.31 10.79 -11.98
C ASN A 417 -5.28 11.20 -10.88
N ILE A 418 -6.44 10.61 -10.86
CA ILE A 418 -7.39 10.83 -9.77
C ILE A 418 -7.83 9.49 -9.20
N ASN A 419 -7.75 9.36 -7.89
CA ASN A 419 -8.29 8.23 -7.18
C ASN A 419 -9.82 8.24 -7.21
N ILE A 420 -10.44 7.08 -7.05
CA ILE A 420 -11.91 6.96 -7.06
C ILE A 420 -12.56 7.84 -5.97
N CYS A 421 -11.86 8.08 -4.87
CA CYS A 421 -12.30 8.98 -3.81
C CYS A 421 -12.18 10.48 -4.14
N GLY A 422 -11.75 10.85 -5.33
CA GLY A 422 -11.60 12.24 -5.77
C GLY A 422 -10.30 12.91 -5.36
N THR A 423 -9.44 12.25 -4.59
CA THR A 423 -8.10 12.78 -4.35
C THR A 423 -7.24 12.61 -5.61
N PRO A 424 -6.40 13.58 -5.97
CA PRO A 424 -5.41 13.35 -7.03
C PRO A 424 -4.49 12.20 -6.64
N ASN A 425 -3.80 11.57 -7.59
CA ASN A 425 -2.70 10.66 -7.24
C ASN A 425 -1.64 11.44 -6.46
N GLY A 426 -0.99 10.78 -5.49
CA GLY A 426 -0.07 11.51 -4.63
C GLY A 426 0.51 10.65 -3.51
N TYR A 427 0.86 11.30 -2.44
CA TYR A 427 1.51 10.69 -1.28
C TYR A 427 1.21 11.50 -0.02
N TYR A 428 1.60 10.95 1.13
CA TYR A 428 1.40 11.58 2.43
C TYR A 428 2.73 12.06 3.00
N VAL A 429 2.71 13.19 3.70
CA VAL A 429 3.86 13.72 4.43
C VAL A 429 3.51 13.81 5.90
N TYR A 430 4.01 12.85 6.65
CA TYR A 430 3.90 12.82 8.10
C TYR A 430 5.08 13.54 8.75
N THR A 431 4.84 14.15 9.89
CA THR A 431 5.87 14.76 10.71
C THR A 431 5.78 14.20 12.11
N PHE A 432 6.88 13.63 12.58
CA PHE A 432 7.00 13.12 13.94
C PHE A 432 7.92 14.02 14.75
N ARG A 433 7.56 14.24 16.01
CA ARG A 433 8.36 14.99 16.96
C ARG A 433 8.20 14.42 18.36
N GLY A 434 9.29 13.89 18.93
CA GLY A 434 9.33 13.38 20.30
C GLY A 434 8.29 12.31 20.60
N GLY A 435 8.07 11.35 19.71
CA GLY A 435 7.11 10.27 19.88
C GLY A 435 5.65 10.65 19.53
N ARG A 436 5.44 11.80 18.88
CA ARG A 436 4.11 12.26 18.49
C ARG A 436 4.06 12.57 17.00
N MET A 437 3.02 12.11 16.32
CA MET A 437 2.64 12.62 15.02
C MET A 437 2.07 14.04 15.21
N VAL A 438 2.79 15.04 14.67
CA VAL A 438 2.45 16.46 14.87
C VAL A 438 1.95 17.14 13.60
N SER A 439 1.98 16.43 12.48
CA SER A 439 1.42 16.88 11.20
C SER A 439 1.25 15.69 10.26
N CYS A 440 0.18 15.72 9.51
CA CYS A 440 -0.02 14.89 8.34
C CYS A 440 -0.76 15.72 7.29
N TYR A 441 -0.28 15.71 6.05
CA TYR A 441 -1.04 16.26 4.93
C TYR A 441 -0.90 15.38 3.69
N TYR A 442 -1.95 15.37 2.89
CA TYR A 442 -1.93 14.74 1.58
C TYR A 442 -1.26 15.66 0.57
N LYS A 443 -0.38 15.13 -0.24
CA LYS A 443 0.30 15.88 -1.31
C LYS A 443 -0.06 15.27 -2.66
N GLY A 444 -1.01 15.89 -3.34
CA GLY A 444 -1.30 15.55 -4.74
C GLY A 444 -0.08 15.82 -5.63
N THR A 445 0.19 14.89 -6.54
CA THR A 445 1.31 15.01 -7.49
C THR A 445 1.17 16.29 -8.31
N PHE A 446 2.16 17.16 -8.20
CA PHE A 446 2.22 18.52 -8.77
C PHE A 446 1.19 19.53 -8.24
N TRP A 447 0.37 19.16 -7.26
CA TRP A 447 -0.51 20.08 -6.58
C TRP A 447 0.23 20.86 -5.48
N ASP A 448 -0.31 22.03 -5.13
CA ASP A 448 0.18 22.75 -3.96
C ASP A 448 -0.14 21.97 -2.67
N ALA A 449 0.77 22.00 -1.69
CA ALA A 449 0.59 21.32 -0.42
C ALA A 449 -0.57 21.88 0.42
N HIS A 450 -0.97 23.12 0.20
CA HIS A 450 -2.14 23.73 0.84
C HIS A 450 -3.47 23.35 0.19
N LYS A 451 -3.44 22.79 -1.03
CA LYS A 451 -4.66 22.30 -1.70
C LYS A 451 -5.08 20.95 -1.11
N GLN A 452 -5.91 21.02 -0.07
CA GLN A 452 -6.37 19.86 0.68
C GLN A 452 -7.84 19.53 0.45
N MET A 453 -8.50 20.20 -0.50
CA MET A 453 -9.90 19.93 -0.82
C MET A 453 -10.25 20.33 -2.24
N THR A 454 -11.33 19.74 -2.76
CA THR A 454 -12.06 20.17 -3.95
C THR A 454 -13.49 20.50 -3.59
N LEU A 455 -14.07 21.50 -4.26
CA LEU A 455 -15.44 21.93 -4.06
C LEU A 455 -16.26 21.72 -5.32
N PHE A 456 -17.53 21.37 -5.16
CA PHE A 456 -18.52 21.30 -6.24
C PHE A 456 -19.94 21.55 -5.72
N HIS A 457 -20.88 21.81 -6.61
CA HIS A 457 -22.29 21.97 -6.25
C HIS A 457 -23.01 20.61 -6.20
N ALA A 458 -24.03 20.49 -5.33
CA ALA A 458 -24.81 19.25 -5.24
C ALA A 458 -25.63 18.94 -6.50
N ASP A 459 -25.87 19.90 -7.37
CA ASP A 459 -26.50 19.71 -8.67
C ASP A 459 -25.49 19.40 -9.79
N THR A 460 -24.21 19.33 -9.47
CA THR A 460 -23.15 19.12 -10.46
C THR A 460 -23.45 17.93 -11.35
N ASP A 461 -23.40 18.19 -12.64
CA ASP A 461 -23.59 17.23 -13.71
C ASP A 461 -22.28 17.14 -14.50
N PHE A 462 -21.68 15.96 -14.50
CA PHE A 462 -20.55 15.68 -15.34
C PHE A 462 -20.98 14.71 -16.43
N ASN A 463 -20.81 15.13 -17.68
CA ASN A 463 -21.10 14.30 -18.84
C ASN A 463 -22.56 13.79 -18.91
N GLY A 464 -23.50 14.66 -18.52
CA GLY A 464 -24.94 14.34 -18.51
C GLY A 464 -25.43 13.49 -17.35
N GLU A 465 -24.57 13.26 -16.34
CA GLU A 465 -24.90 12.46 -15.18
C GLU A 465 -24.79 13.24 -13.87
N SER A 466 -25.82 13.16 -13.04
CA SER A 466 -25.83 13.75 -11.71
C SER A 466 -25.51 12.72 -10.65
N TYR A 467 -24.66 13.10 -9.72
CA TYR A 467 -24.21 12.25 -8.62
C TYR A 467 -24.79 12.66 -7.26
N ALA A 468 -25.47 13.78 -7.18
CA ALA A 468 -26.08 14.28 -5.95
C ALA A 468 -27.17 13.35 -5.38
N ALA A 469 -27.86 12.59 -6.24
CA ALA A 469 -28.89 11.64 -5.81
C ALA A 469 -28.33 10.52 -4.90
N ASP A 470 -27.09 10.16 -5.07
CA ASP A 470 -26.43 9.11 -4.28
C ASP A 470 -26.02 9.61 -2.89
N TRP A 471 -26.06 10.91 -2.65
CA TRP A 471 -25.68 11.54 -1.36
C TRP A 471 -26.86 11.80 -0.43
N ASP A 472 -28.09 11.46 -0.81
CA ASP A 472 -29.33 11.86 -0.12
C ASP A 472 -29.45 13.40 0.03
N LEU A 473 -28.92 14.14 -0.92
CA LEU A 473 -29.00 15.60 -0.97
C LEU A 473 -29.94 16.05 -2.08
N PRO A 474 -30.64 17.19 -1.89
CA PRO A 474 -31.35 17.85 -2.98
C PRO A 474 -30.39 18.23 -4.11
N ARG A 475 -30.83 18.07 -5.35
CA ARG A 475 -30.12 18.65 -6.50
C ARG A 475 -30.33 20.17 -6.49
N ASP A 476 -29.56 20.85 -5.69
CA ASP A 476 -29.62 22.31 -5.55
C ASP A 476 -28.23 22.90 -5.73
N ARG A 477 -28.10 23.81 -6.71
CA ARG A 477 -26.87 24.52 -7.01
C ARG A 477 -26.34 25.33 -5.82
N ARG A 478 -27.20 25.70 -4.90
CA ARG A 478 -26.79 26.43 -3.70
C ARG A 478 -25.98 25.57 -2.74
N ILE A 479 -26.27 24.27 -2.68
CA ILE A 479 -25.58 23.38 -1.78
C ILE A 479 -24.15 23.15 -2.27
N ILE A 480 -23.18 23.47 -1.41
CA ILE A 480 -21.76 23.29 -1.67
C ILE A 480 -21.32 21.98 -1.03
N VAL A 481 -20.67 21.15 -1.80
CA VAL A 481 -20.05 19.90 -1.34
C VAL A 481 -18.54 20.06 -1.37
N ALA A 482 -17.89 19.71 -0.27
CA ALA A 482 -16.44 19.70 -0.14
C ALA A 482 -15.93 18.27 0.02
N ASN A 483 -15.02 17.86 -0.85
CA ASN A 483 -14.19 16.68 -0.64
C ASN A 483 -12.91 17.16 0.06
N VAL A 484 -12.79 16.89 1.36
CA VAL A 484 -11.64 17.30 2.19
C VAL A 484 -10.70 16.10 2.33
N PHE A 485 -9.58 16.15 1.61
CA PHE A 485 -8.65 15.03 1.51
C PHE A 485 -8.17 14.57 2.89
N ASN A 486 -8.21 13.26 3.12
CA ASN A 486 -7.76 12.62 4.35
C ASN A 486 -8.47 13.08 5.65
N ALA A 487 -9.64 13.77 5.57
CA ALA A 487 -10.36 14.17 6.76
C ALA A 487 -10.98 12.98 7.49
N ASP A 488 -10.98 13.04 8.82
CA ASP A 488 -11.59 12.08 9.74
C ASP A 488 -12.43 12.81 10.80
N SER A 489 -12.96 12.08 11.79
CA SER A 489 -13.83 12.65 12.82
C SER A 489 -13.16 13.70 13.71
N ARG A 490 -11.84 13.74 13.76
CA ARG A 490 -11.04 14.70 14.53
C ARG A 490 -10.93 16.07 13.85
N TRP A 491 -11.26 16.16 12.54
CA TRP A 491 -11.23 17.41 11.79
C TRP A 491 -12.46 18.27 12.09
N ARG A 492 -12.25 19.57 12.05
CA ARG A 492 -13.36 20.55 12.10
C ARG A 492 -13.51 21.22 10.74
N ILE A 493 -14.61 20.89 10.05
CA ILE A 493 -14.93 21.44 8.73
C ILE A 493 -16.08 22.42 8.88
N THR A 494 -15.87 23.66 8.45
CA THR A 494 -16.84 24.76 8.55
C THR A 494 -16.96 25.51 7.23
N ALA A 495 -18.12 26.10 7.01
CA ALA A 495 -18.35 27.11 5.98
C ALA A 495 -18.40 28.48 6.64
N GLU A 496 -17.59 29.42 6.19
CA GLU A 496 -17.72 30.85 6.54
C GLU A 496 -18.65 31.48 5.54
N GLU A 497 -19.81 31.94 5.99
CA GLU A 497 -20.81 32.67 5.20
C GLU A 497 -20.86 34.11 5.66
N ASN A 498 -20.45 35.04 4.79
CA ASN A 498 -20.41 36.46 5.10
C ASN A 498 -19.68 36.81 6.41
N GLY A 499 -18.58 36.12 6.70
CA GLY A 499 -17.74 36.31 7.88
C GLY A 499 -18.21 35.58 9.15
N VAL A 500 -19.22 34.72 9.05
CA VAL A 500 -19.71 33.90 10.17
C VAL A 500 -19.49 32.42 9.85
N GLU A 501 -18.82 31.69 10.74
CA GLU A 501 -18.58 30.26 10.56
C GLU A 501 -19.77 29.39 11.00
N TYR A 502 -20.14 28.44 10.16
CA TYR A 502 -21.14 27.39 10.42
C TYR A 502 -20.55 26.02 10.20
N PRO A 503 -20.89 24.98 10.98
CA PRO A 503 -20.41 23.64 10.75
C PRO A 503 -20.95 23.10 9.43
N MET A 504 -20.11 22.38 8.70
CA MET A 504 -20.55 21.58 7.57
C MET A 504 -21.04 20.22 8.04
N HIS A 505 -21.97 19.63 7.31
CA HIS A 505 -22.52 18.30 7.59
C HIS A 505 -21.77 17.26 6.80
N ARG A 506 -21.30 16.20 7.47
CA ARG A 506 -20.68 15.07 6.79
C ARG A 506 -21.73 14.28 6.01
N ILE A 507 -21.41 13.90 4.77
CA ILE A 507 -22.25 13.04 3.96
C ILE A 507 -22.03 11.60 4.44
N ASN A 508 -23.05 11.02 5.05
CA ASN A 508 -23.00 9.65 5.59
C ASN A 508 -23.71 8.63 4.69
N SER A 509 -24.26 9.09 3.58
CA SER A 509 -24.92 8.23 2.60
C SER A 509 -23.89 7.58 1.67
N LYS A 510 -24.34 6.59 0.95
CA LYS A 510 -23.60 6.04 -0.18
C LYS A 510 -23.40 7.17 -1.19
N GLY A 511 -22.17 7.41 -1.57
CA GLY A 511 -21.89 8.44 -2.54
C GLY A 511 -20.45 8.35 -2.98
N GLN A 512 -20.24 8.62 -4.25
CA GLN A 512 -18.92 8.75 -4.83
C GLN A 512 -18.59 10.22 -4.97
N ASP A 513 -17.33 10.55 -5.08
CA ASP A 513 -16.92 11.88 -5.46
C ASP A 513 -17.42 12.20 -6.88
N ALA A 514 -18.21 13.27 -7.01
CA ALA A 514 -18.83 13.63 -8.28
C ALA A 514 -17.79 13.96 -9.35
N PHE A 515 -16.70 14.57 -8.94
CA PHE A 515 -15.62 14.95 -9.83
C PHE A 515 -14.88 13.71 -10.37
N ALA A 516 -14.47 12.80 -9.49
CA ALA A 516 -13.82 11.56 -9.90
C ALA A 516 -14.72 10.72 -10.81
N THR A 517 -16.00 10.62 -10.46
CA THR A 517 -16.97 9.85 -11.25
C THR A 517 -17.18 10.48 -12.62
N GLY A 518 -17.41 11.78 -12.68
CA GLY A 518 -17.59 12.50 -13.95
C GLY A 518 -16.34 12.45 -14.83
N TYR A 519 -15.17 12.59 -14.22
CA TYR A 519 -13.89 12.48 -14.90
C TYR A 519 -13.69 11.10 -15.52
N HIS A 520 -13.90 10.05 -14.76
CA HIS A 520 -13.73 8.69 -15.24
C HIS A 520 -14.76 8.31 -16.30
N HIS A 521 -16.00 8.79 -16.20
CA HIS A 521 -17.00 8.60 -17.24
C HIS A 521 -16.66 9.35 -18.54
N LYS A 522 -16.07 10.54 -18.44
CA LYS A 522 -15.70 11.34 -19.61
C LYS A 522 -14.49 10.79 -20.34
N TYR A 523 -13.50 10.31 -19.60
CA TYR A 523 -12.20 9.91 -20.13
C TYR A 523 -11.89 8.43 -19.93
N ALA A 524 -12.67 7.74 -19.13
CA ALA A 524 -12.40 6.35 -18.89
C ALA A 524 -12.84 5.49 -20.03
N VAL A 525 -11.95 4.77 -20.34
CA VAL A 525 -11.84 4.01 -21.50
C VAL A 525 -11.95 2.55 -21.17
N ALA A 526 -11.73 2.17 -19.94
CA ALA A 526 -11.66 0.78 -19.64
C ALA A 526 -12.86 0.25 -18.86
N THR A 527 -13.25 -0.96 -19.21
CA THR A 527 -14.29 -1.74 -18.54
C THR A 527 -13.99 -2.05 -17.07
N SER A 528 -12.75 -1.87 -16.61
CA SER A 528 -12.34 -2.01 -15.21
C SER A 528 -12.96 -0.95 -14.28
N PHE A 529 -13.45 0.17 -14.82
CA PHE A 529 -14.16 1.20 -14.06
C PHE A 529 -15.62 0.89 -13.74
N ARG A 530 -16.06 -0.32 -13.89
CA ARG A 530 -17.36 -0.77 -13.38
C ARG A 530 -17.57 -0.44 -11.90
N PHE A 531 -16.50 -0.26 -11.16
CA PHE A 531 -16.53 0.19 -9.75
C PHE A 531 -17.01 1.65 -9.58
N ILE A 532 -16.93 2.48 -10.62
CA ILE A 532 -17.31 3.88 -10.60
C ILE A 532 -18.71 4.11 -11.19
N SER A 533 -19.40 3.06 -11.63
CA SER A 533 -20.75 3.24 -12.15
C SER A 533 -21.75 3.52 -11.01
N LYS A 534 -22.80 4.29 -11.30
CA LYS A 534 -23.94 4.53 -10.39
C LYS A 534 -24.50 3.27 -9.74
N GLN A 535 -24.35 2.12 -10.40
CA GLN A 535 -24.84 0.83 -9.91
C GLN A 535 -23.95 0.23 -8.81
N ASN A 536 -22.71 0.69 -8.68
CA ASN A 536 -21.73 0.20 -7.71
C ASN A 536 -21.40 1.22 -6.62
N SER A 537 -22.34 2.10 -6.25
CA SER A 537 -22.21 3.08 -5.17
C SER A 537 -22.11 2.43 -3.78
N TYR A 538 -21.16 1.50 -3.63
CA TYR A 538 -20.89 0.84 -2.35
C TYR A 538 -19.87 1.60 -1.50
N LEU A 539 -19.23 2.61 -2.08
CA LEU A 539 -18.18 3.36 -1.43
C LEU A 539 -18.79 4.38 -0.49
N ILE A 540 -18.56 4.23 0.79
CA ILE A 540 -18.85 5.25 1.79
C ILE A 540 -17.62 6.13 1.88
N MET A 541 -17.72 7.31 1.28
CA MET A 541 -16.70 8.33 1.42
C MET A 541 -16.87 9.01 2.77
N ASN A 542 -15.88 8.92 3.65
CA ASN A 542 -15.96 9.53 4.98
C ASN A 542 -15.42 10.96 5.06
N HIS A 543 -14.97 11.51 3.94
CA HIS A 543 -14.38 12.86 3.86
C HIS A 543 -15.12 13.81 2.91
N LEU A 544 -16.41 13.53 2.61
CA LEU A 544 -17.33 14.44 1.92
C LEU A 544 -18.19 15.19 2.93
N TYR A 545 -18.30 16.50 2.74
CA TYR A 545 -19.08 17.39 3.60
C TYR A 545 -19.93 18.31 2.76
N TYR A 546 -21.10 18.74 3.26
CA TYR A 546 -21.97 19.70 2.57
C TYR A 546 -22.38 20.86 3.46
N TYR A 547 -22.69 21.97 2.82
CA TYR A 547 -23.26 23.16 3.43
C TYR A 547 -24.33 23.77 2.51
N GLU A 548 -25.46 24.13 3.08
CA GLU A 548 -26.51 24.86 2.38
C GLU A 548 -26.44 26.34 2.77
N PRO A 549 -25.99 27.26 1.86
CA PRO A 549 -25.94 28.68 2.13
C PRO A 549 -27.33 29.29 2.36
N LYS A 550 -27.40 30.26 3.25
CA LYS A 550 -28.65 30.96 3.61
C LYS A 550 -29.18 31.87 2.52
N SER A 551 -28.29 32.37 1.65
CA SER A 551 -28.61 33.17 0.48
C SER A 551 -27.75 32.79 -0.72
N ALA A 552 -28.31 32.95 -1.92
CA ALA A 552 -27.60 32.74 -3.17
C ALA A 552 -26.47 33.76 -3.42
N GLU A 553 -26.57 34.93 -2.79
CA GLU A 553 -25.57 35.99 -2.91
C GLU A 553 -24.49 35.92 -1.83
N SER A 554 -24.55 34.94 -0.94
CA SER A 554 -23.59 34.80 0.15
C SER A 554 -22.20 34.47 -0.37
N LYS A 555 -21.20 35.16 0.16
CA LYS A 555 -19.79 34.75 -0.03
C LYS A 555 -19.47 33.60 0.91
N ILE A 556 -19.05 32.51 0.34
CA ILE A 556 -18.78 31.29 1.08
C ILE A 556 -17.29 30.92 0.94
N ARG A 557 -16.66 30.62 2.07
CA ARG A 557 -15.33 30.03 2.17
C ARG A 557 -15.43 28.78 3.00
N ILE A 558 -14.89 27.68 2.51
CA ILE A 558 -14.77 26.44 3.27
C ILE A 558 -13.45 26.47 4.04
N ILE A 559 -13.52 26.08 5.31
CA ILE A 559 -12.39 26.07 6.24
C ILE A 559 -12.29 24.68 6.85
N ALA A 560 -11.20 24.02 6.60
CA ALA A 560 -10.87 22.71 7.16
C ALA A 560 -9.71 22.86 8.16
N ARG A 561 -9.93 22.43 9.40
CA ARG A 561 -8.92 22.43 10.46
C ARG A 561 -8.60 20.99 10.84
N ASP A 562 -7.37 20.62 10.69
CA ASP A 562 -6.90 19.27 11.03
C ASP A 562 -6.66 19.12 12.55
N PRO A 563 -6.47 17.89 13.06
CA PRO A 563 -6.19 17.64 14.47
C PRO A 563 -4.81 18.13 14.93
N TYR A 564 -3.97 18.61 14.01
CA TYR A 564 -2.61 19.10 14.28
C TYR A 564 -2.51 20.62 14.34
N GLY A 565 -3.61 21.33 14.09
CA GLY A 565 -3.70 22.79 14.15
C GLY A 565 -3.47 23.51 12.81
N HIS A 566 -3.35 22.79 11.69
CA HIS A 566 -3.32 23.44 10.39
C HIS A 566 -4.72 23.86 9.96
N THR A 567 -4.78 24.91 9.18
CA THR A 567 -6.02 25.43 8.59
C THR A 567 -5.84 25.51 7.09
N PHE A 568 -6.76 24.87 6.36
CA PHE A 568 -6.84 24.91 4.92
C PHE A 568 -8.13 25.59 4.52
N THR A 569 -8.09 26.41 3.48
CA THR A 569 -9.25 27.19 3.03
C THR A 569 -9.44 27.07 1.53
N GLU A 570 -10.71 27.10 1.10
CA GLU A 570 -11.07 27.15 -0.31
C GLU A 570 -12.31 28.05 -0.48
N ASP A 571 -12.24 28.99 -1.40
CA ASP A 571 -13.37 29.86 -1.70
C ASP A 571 -14.35 29.17 -2.65
N ALA A 572 -15.65 29.35 -2.44
CA ALA A 572 -16.70 28.81 -3.31
C ALA A 572 -16.62 29.32 -4.76
N GLU A 573 -15.91 30.43 -4.99
CA GLU A 573 -15.63 30.94 -6.33
C GLU A 573 -14.73 29.98 -7.14
N ASN A 574 -14.00 29.06 -6.45
CA ASN A 574 -13.13 28.05 -7.05
C ASN A 574 -13.82 26.68 -7.24
N ILE A 575 -15.16 26.65 -7.21
CA ILE A 575 -15.91 25.42 -7.44
C ILE A 575 -15.58 24.84 -8.81
N VAL A 576 -15.26 23.55 -8.81
CA VAL A 576 -14.97 22.80 -10.03
C VAL A 576 -16.27 22.54 -10.78
N THR A 577 -16.36 23.01 -12.02
CA THR A 577 -17.51 22.80 -12.91
C THR A 577 -17.25 21.77 -14.00
N GLU A 578 -15.98 21.51 -14.28
CA GLU A 578 -15.50 20.53 -15.26
C GLU A 578 -14.31 19.75 -14.70
N PRO A 579 -14.16 18.49 -15.03
CA PRO A 579 -12.93 17.75 -14.72
C PRO A 579 -11.72 18.43 -15.36
N PHE A 580 -10.73 18.83 -14.56
CA PHE A 580 -9.59 19.63 -15.03
C PHE A 580 -8.34 18.83 -15.39
N PHE A 581 -8.38 17.51 -15.23
CA PHE A 581 -7.30 16.65 -15.70
C PHE A 581 -7.46 16.39 -17.19
N ASN A 582 -6.41 16.63 -17.93
CA ASN A 582 -6.38 16.31 -19.36
C ASN A 582 -5.38 15.20 -19.62
N TYR A 583 -5.90 14.02 -19.91
CA TYR A 583 -5.11 12.85 -20.23
C TYR A 583 -4.61 12.81 -21.68
N ALA A 584 -5.10 13.70 -22.53
CA ALA A 584 -4.77 13.68 -23.96
C ALA A 584 -3.26 13.75 -24.24
N HIS A 585 -2.47 14.32 -23.31
CA HIS A 585 -1.02 14.41 -23.48
C HIS A 585 -0.26 13.09 -23.24
N TYR A 586 -0.92 12.07 -22.69
CA TYR A 586 -0.32 10.73 -22.54
C TYR A 586 -0.59 9.83 -23.75
N TYR A 587 -1.36 10.32 -24.73
CA TYR A 587 -1.70 9.60 -25.93
C TYR A 587 -1.29 10.38 -27.19
N LYS A 588 -0.76 9.72 -28.17
CA LYS A 588 -0.49 10.30 -29.50
C LYS A 588 -1.67 10.29 -30.40
#